data_9922cb5dd4a376f5d5782fab22ddb2c7
#
_entry.id   9922cb5dd4a376f5d5782fab22ddb2c7
#
_cell.length_a   1.000
_cell.length_b   1.000
_cell.length_c   1.000
_cell.angle_alpha   90.00
_cell.angle_beta   90.00
_cell.angle_gamma   90.00
#
_symmetry.space_group_name_H-M   'P 1'
#
loop_
_entity.id
_entity.type
_entity.pdbx_description
1 polymer ?
#
loop_
_entity_poly.entity_id
_entity_poly.type
_entity_poly.pdbx_seq_one_letter_code
_entity_poly.pdbx_strand_id
1 'polypeptide(L)' 'MVRRDGAATRKDRMQEIARNIHGLLAKSSELSLSKTVAMLQYQYGLTKGKIIEYLEILESLEHFIIDVERDRIRKISEG' A
#
# COMPACT_ATOMS: atom_id res chain seq x y z
N MET A 1 7.11 27.98 -10.43
CA MET A 1 6.51 26.90 -10.05
C MET A 1 7.33 25.71 -10.21
N VAL A 2 7.37 24.99 -9.22
CA VAL A 2 8.15 23.82 -9.22
C VAL A 2 7.53 22.67 -9.86
N ARG A 3 8.27 21.90 -10.62
CA ARG A 3 7.78 20.79 -11.22
C ARG A 3 8.21 19.61 -10.52
N ARG A 4 7.39 18.68 -10.32
CA ARG A 4 7.70 17.52 -9.65
C ARG A 4 8.29 16.60 -10.56
N ASP A 5 9.38 15.97 -10.32
CA ASP A 5 9.94 15.00 -11.22
C ASP A 5 9.41 13.64 -10.87
N GLY A 6 9.76 12.66 -11.64
CA GLY A 6 9.23 11.33 -11.48
C GLY A 6 9.59 10.68 -10.17
N ALA A 7 10.78 10.92 -9.70
CA ALA A 7 11.23 10.31 -8.47
C ALA A 7 10.44 10.82 -7.29
N ALA A 8 10.24 12.12 -7.24
CA ALA A 8 9.48 12.71 -6.16
C ALA A 8 8.04 12.24 -6.21
N THR A 9 7.48 12.13 -7.41
CA THR A 9 6.13 11.69 -7.58
C THR A 9 5.94 10.26 -7.09
N ARG A 10 6.91 9.40 -7.38
CA ARG A 10 6.83 8.02 -6.97
C ARG A 10 6.87 7.91 -5.45
N LYS A 11 7.74 8.67 -4.82
CA LYS A 11 7.84 8.65 -3.37
C LYS A 11 6.56 9.14 -2.72
N ASP A 12 6.00 10.23 -3.26
CA ASP A 12 4.76 10.77 -2.73
C ASP A 12 3.63 9.76 -2.84
N ARG A 13 3.56 9.06 -3.97
CA ARG A 13 2.52 8.09 -4.17
C ARG A 13 2.66 6.93 -3.21
N MET A 14 3.89 6.49 -2.97
CA MET A 14 4.13 5.41 -2.04
C MET A 14 3.70 5.81 -0.63
N GLN A 15 3.99 7.04 -0.23
CA GLN A 15 3.57 7.52 1.07
C GLN A 15 2.06 7.62 1.19
N GLU A 16 1.40 8.02 0.12
CA GLU A 16 -0.05 8.08 0.13
C GLU A 16 -0.67 6.70 0.27
N ILE A 17 -0.09 5.73 -0.44
CA ILE A 17 -0.59 4.37 -0.34
C ILE A 17 -0.42 3.85 1.07
N ALA A 18 0.74 4.10 1.68
CA ALA A 18 0.96 3.68 3.05
C ALA A 18 -0.05 4.31 3.99
N ARG A 19 -0.30 5.59 3.83
CA ARG A 19 -1.24 6.31 4.67
C ARG A 19 -2.65 5.77 4.52
N ASN A 20 -3.03 5.47 3.27
CA ASN A 20 -4.32 4.89 3.00
C ASN A 20 -4.49 3.56 3.71
N ILE A 21 -3.50 2.69 3.60
CA ILE A 21 -3.59 1.37 4.20
C ILE A 21 -3.59 1.46 5.71
N HIS A 22 -2.77 2.34 6.28
CA HIS A 22 -2.77 2.53 7.73
C HIS A 22 -4.14 3.00 8.21
N GLY A 23 -4.77 3.89 7.45
CA GLY A 23 -6.10 4.37 7.82
C GLY A 23 -7.13 3.26 7.80
N LEU A 24 -7.05 2.39 6.80
CA LEU A 24 -7.97 1.27 6.72
C LEU A 24 -7.70 0.25 7.83
N LEU A 25 -6.44 -0.01 8.12
CA LEU A 25 -6.10 -0.95 9.18
C LEU A 25 -6.45 -0.42 10.57
N ALA A 26 -6.57 0.87 10.70
CA ALA A 26 -7.00 1.44 11.96
C ALA A 26 -8.45 1.09 12.26
N LYS A 27 -9.23 0.86 11.20
CA LYS A 27 -10.63 0.53 11.37
C LYS A 27 -10.88 -0.98 11.37
N SER A 28 -10.01 -1.73 10.70
CA SER A 28 -10.15 -3.17 10.62
C SER A 28 -8.78 -3.75 10.82
N SER A 29 -8.65 -4.78 11.59
CA SER A 29 -7.33 -5.35 11.82
C SER A 29 -6.76 -6.03 10.59
N GLU A 30 -7.57 -6.37 9.62
CA GLU A 30 -7.15 -7.02 8.39
C GLU A 30 -7.87 -6.45 7.20
N LEU A 31 -7.21 -6.50 6.05
CA LEU A 31 -7.81 -6.08 4.79
C LEU A 31 -7.63 -7.20 3.78
N SER A 32 -8.51 -7.26 2.81
CA SER A 32 -8.36 -8.20 1.71
C SER A 32 -7.24 -7.67 0.80
N LEU A 33 -6.24 -8.48 0.55
CA LEU A 33 -5.15 -8.07 -0.32
C LEU A 33 -5.65 -7.81 -1.73
N SER A 34 -6.44 -8.72 -2.28
CA SER A 34 -6.98 -8.57 -3.63
C SER A 34 -7.80 -7.32 -3.79
N LYS A 35 -8.68 -7.08 -2.84
CA LYS A 35 -9.55 -5.91 -2.94
C LYS A 35 -8.78 -4.63 -2.75
N THR A 36 -7.80 -4.64 -1.88
CA THR A 36 -6.99 -3.46 -1.66
C THR A 36 -6.18 -3.13 -2.89
N VAL A 37 -5.60 -4.15 -3.53
CA VAL A 37 -4.86 -3.94 -4.76
C VAL A 37 -5.77 -3.36 -5.84
N ALA A 38 -6.97 -3.92 -6.00
CA ALA A 38 -7.90 -3.43 -7.00
C ALA A 38 -8.30 -1.98 -6.74
N MET A 39 -8.52 -1.66 -5.48
CA MET A 39 -8.89 -0.31 -5.11
C MET A 39 -7.78 0.68 -5.45
N LEU A 40 -6.54 0.30 -5.14
CA LEU A 40 -5.41 1.17 -5.40
C LEU A 40 -5.15 1.31 -6.89
N GLN A 41 -5.39 0.25 -7.66
CA GLN A 41 -5.27 0.33 -9.11
C GLN A 41 -6.25 1.37 -9.65
N TYR A 42 -7.48 1.31 -9.17
CA TYR A 42 -8.50 2.22 -9.62
C TYR A 42 -8.17 3.64 -9.18
N GLN A 43 -7.77 3.80 -7.95
CA GLN A 43 -7.53 5.11 -7.37
C GLN A 43 -6.34 5.83 -7.99
N TYR A 44 -5.27 5.09 -8.27
CA TYR A 44 -4.04 5.70 -8.78
C TYR A 44 -3.79 5.45 -10.25
N GLY A 45 -4.59 4.63 -10.89
CA GLY A 45 -4.39 4.34 -12.30
C GLY A 45 -3.13 3.55 -12.58
N LEU A 46 -2.73 2.70 -11.65
CA LEU A 46 -1.51 1.91 -11.81
C LEU A 46 -1.84 0.47 -12.11
N THR A 47 -0.87 -0.24 -12.67
CA THR A 47 -1.07 -1.66 -12.95
C THR A 47 -0.96 -2.45 -11.65
N LYS A 48 -1.47 -3.66 -11.68
CA LYS A 48 -1.42 -4.53 -10.53
C LYS A 48 0.01 -4.78 -10.10
N GLY A 49 0.90 -5.03 -11.07
CA GLY A 49 2.30 -5.28 -10.76
C GLY A 49 2.96 -4.12 -10.05
N LYS A 50 2.63 -2.91 -10.48
CA LYS A 50 3.20 -1.72 -9.87
C LYS A 50 2.69 -1.55 -8.44
N ILE A 51 1.41 -1.82 -8.21
CA ILE A 51 0.85 -1.73 -6.88
C ILE A 51 1.51 -2.76 -5.96
N ILE A 52 1.64 -3.99 -6.44
CA ILE A 52 2.27 -5.05 -5.64
C ILE A 52 3.71 -4.66 -5.30
N GLU A 53 4.41 -4.08 -6.25
CA GLU A 53 5.77 -3.63 -6.03
C GLU A 53 5.84 -2.63 -4.88
N TYR A 54 4.94 -1.66 -4.90
CA TYR A 54 4.88 -0.67 -3.83
C TYR A 54 4.56 -1.31 -2.49
N LEU A 55 3.62 -2.25 -2.49
CA LEU A 55 3.23 -2.90 -1.25
C LEU A 55 4.38 -3.72 -0.67
N GLU A 56 5.15 -4.36 -1.53
CA GLU A 56 6.30 -5.14 -1.05
C GLU A 56 7.35 -4.25 -0.41
N ILE A 57 7.58 -3.09 -1.01
CA ILE A 57 8.53 -2.16 -0.43
C ILE A 57 8.04 -1.69 0.93
N LEU A 58 6.76 -1.37 1.02
CA LEU A 58 6.20 -0.90 2.28
C LEU A 58 6.21 -1.98 3.34
N GLU A 59 6.01 -3.23 2.94
CA GLU A 59 6.12 -4.33 3.88
C GLU A 59 7.55 -4.46 4.40
N SER A 60 8.53 -4.31 3.51
CA SER A 60 9.92 -4.37 3.90
C SER A 60 10.26 -3.26 4.89
N LEU A 61 9.57 -2.14 4.80
CA LEU A 61 9.78 -1.04 5.72
C LEU A 61 8.91 -1.18 6.96
N GLU A 62 8.28 -2.33 7.10
CA GLU A 62 7.52 -2.67 8.30
C GLU A 62 6.29 -1.80 8.54
N HIS A 63 5.64 -1.39 7.46
CA HIS A 63 4.39 -0.66 7.59
C HIS A 63 3.22 -1.61 7.89
N PHE A 64 3.29 -2.82 7.36
CA PHE A 64 2.24 -3.82 7.57
C PHE A 64 2.76 -5.18 7.13
N ILE A 65 1.95 -6.21 7.29
CA ILE A 65 2.31 -7.57 6.91
C ILE A 65 1.39 -8.01 5.78
N ILE A 66 1.97 -8.58 4.73
CA ILE A 66 1.20 -9.10 3.63
C ILE A 66 1.20 -10.62 3.70
N ASP A 67 0.01 -11.19 3.78
CA ASP A 67 -0.15 -12.64 3.84
C ASP A 67 -0.78 -13.05 2.52
N VAL A 68 0.05 -13.46 1.58
CA VAL A 68 -0.41 -13.81 0.25
C VAL A 68 -1.31 -15.03 0.26
N GLU A 69 -0.97 -16.01 1.07
CA GLU A 69 -1.76 -17.22 1.12
C GLU A 69 -3.17 -17.00 1.59
N ARG A 70 -3.36 -16.11 2.53
CA ARG A 70 -4.68 -15.84 3.05
C ARG A 70 -5.33 -14.62 2.42
N ASP A 71 -4.64 -13.99 1.49
CA ASP A 71 -5.15 -12.80 0.81
C ASP A 71 -5.49 -11.71 1.80
N ARG A 72 -4.56 -11.44 2.71
CA ARG A 72 -4.78 -10.40 3.73
C ARG A 72 -3.60 -9.48 3.87
N ILE A 73 -3.92 -8.25 4.28
CA ILE A 73 -2.90 -7.31 4.72
C ILE A 73 -3.24 -7.08 6.18
N ARG A 74 -2.26 -7.24 7.06
CA ARG A 74 -2.49 -7.13 8.48
C ARG A 74 -1.63 -6.08 9.12
N LYS A 75 -2.13 -5.53 10.21
CA LYS A 75 -1.42 -4.56 10.99
C LYS A 75 -0.29 -5.27 11.74
N ILE A 76 0.84 -4.62 11.88
CA ILE A 76 1.93 -5.19 12.63
C ILE A 76 1.58 -5.10 14.10
N SER A 77 1.67 -6.24 14.77
CA SER A 77 1.33 -6.30 16.15
C SER A 77 2.52 -5.87 16.99
N GLU A 78 2.26 -5.01 17.95
CA GLU A 78 3.34 -4.58 18.74
C GLU A 78 3.39 -5.32 19.99
N GLY A 79 3.75 -6.23 20.08
CA GLY A 79 3.99 -6.99 21.21
C GLY A 79 3.30 -7.03 22.40
#